data_bc2a51adcd61aeb9ab578300348f3389
#
_entry.id   bc2a51adcd61aeb9ab578300348f3389
#
_cell.length_a   1.000
_cell.length_b   1.000
_cell.length_c   1.000
_cell.angle_alpha   90.00
_cell.angle_beta   90.00
_cell.angle_gamma   90.00
#
_symmetry.space_group_name_H-M   'P 1'
#
loop_
_entity.id
_entity.type
_entity.pdbx_description
1 polymer ?
#
loop_
_entity_poly.entity_id
_entity_poly.type
_entity_poly.pdbx_seq_one_letter_code
_entity_poly.pdbx_strand_id
1 'polypeptide(L)'
;LKRQELEAVESEKRKNDMVLFLAHDLKTPLTSVVAYLTMLDSHPDMSVEERAKYTHISLEKAIRLGDLINEFFDITKFSLQEFELEPVDLNLSMMLEQIADELYGVLQKKHLTCEVEAEDDLEVEGDPDKLARVFDNILRNAVAYCYENTTIRIDAHRKRGDVEIIFQNEGKKIPGAKLQTIFEKF
;
A
#
# COMPACT_ATOMS: atom_id res chain seq x y z
N LEU A 1 -4.68 -7.52 36.55
CA LEU A 1 -5.84 -8.27 36.05
C LEU A 1 -6.79 -7.36 35.28
N LYS A 2 -7.41 -6.34 35.87
CA LYS A 2 -8.36 -5.43 35.18
C LYS A 2 -7.77 -4.68 33.98
N ARG A 3 -6.48 -4.32 33.97
CA ARG A 3 -5.83 -3.64 32.88
C ARG A 3 -5.61 -4.58 31.68
N GLN A 4 -5.19 -5.81 31.94
CA GLN A 4 -5.00 -6.83 30.89
C GLN A 4 -6.33 -7.27 30.26
N GLU A 5 -7.41 -7.35 31.08
CA GLU A 5 -8.77 -7.63 30.59
C GLU A 5 -9.28 -6.49 29.70
N LEU A 6 -9.01 -5.23 30.06
CA LEU A 6 -9.41 -4.08 29.26
C LEU A 6 -8.65 -4.01 27.93
N GLU A 7 -7.34 -4.24 27.96
CA GLU A 7 -6.48 -4.29 26.76
C GLU A 7 -6.91 -5.42 25.81
N ALA A 8 -7.30 -6.59 26.35
CA ALA A 8 -7.81 -7.71 25.56
C ALA A 8 -9.15 -7.37 24.88
N VAL A 9 -10.09 -6.77 25.61
CA VAL A 9 -11.41 -6.36 25.08
C VAL A 9 -11.25 -5.28 23.99
N GLU A 10 -10.36 -4.32 24.19
CA GLU A 10 -10.09 -3.29 23.19
C GLU A 10 -9.41 -3.86 21.94
N SER A 11 -8.52 -4.84 22.11
CA SER A 11 -7.89 -5.54 20.99
C SER A 11 -8.91 -6.34 20.18
N GLU A 12 -9.81 -7.07 20.86
CA GLU A 12 -10.86 -7.84 20.20
C GLU A 12 -11.87 -6.93 19.46
N LYS A 13 -12.22 -5.80 20.06
CA LYS A 13 -13.07 -4.80 19.41
C LYS A 13 -12.41 -4.24 18.16
N ARG A 14 -11.14 -3.82 18.22
CA ARG A 14 -10.37 -3.35 17.06
C ARG A 14 -10.35 -4.40 15.95
N LYS A 15 -10.12 -5.66 16.28
CA LYS A 15 -10.13 -6.77 15.33
C LYS A 15 -11.50 -6.93 14.63
N ASN A 16 -12.59 -6.85 15.40
CA ASN A 16 -13.94 -6.96 14.85
C ASN A 16 -14.31 -5.77 13.96
N ASP A 17 -13.99 -4.55 14.38
CA ASP A 17 -14.24 -3.32 13.61
C ASP A 17 -13.48 -3.37 12.28
N MET A 18 -12.26 -3.90 12.28
CA MET A 18 -11.44 -4.09 11.10
C MET A 18 -12.03 -5.14 10.14
N VAL A 19 -12.51 -6.28 10.63
CA VAL A 19 -13.17 -7.30 9.80
C VAL A 19 -14.41 -6.73 9.14
N LEU A 20 -15.21 -5.95 9.86
CA LEU A 20 -16.41 -5.30 9.30
C LEU A 20 -16.07 -4.26 8.22
N PHE A 21 -15.05 -3.45 8.46
CA PHE A 21 -14.58 -2.45 7.49
C PHE A 21 -14.10 -3.12 6.20
N LEU A 22 -13.25 -4.15 6.33
CA LEU A 22 -12.72 -4.91 5.19
C LEU A 22 -13.83 -5.65 4.42
N ALA A 23 -14.79 -6.25 5.12
CA ALA A 23 -15.93 -6.90 4.47
C ALA A 23 -16.75 -5.90 3.61
N HIS A 24 -16.92 -4.66 4.09
CA HIS A 24 -17.57 -3.61 3.33
C HIS A 24 -16.76 -3.22 2.09
N ASP A 25 -15.45 -3.03 2.23
CA ASP A 25 -14.57 -2.59 1.15
C ASP A 25 -14.33 -3.68 0.09
N LEU A 26 -14.37 -4.97 0.48
CA LEU A 26 -14.36 -6.09 -0.46
C LEU A 26 -15.70 -6.23 -1.21
N LYS A 27 -16.82 -5.97 -0.55
CA LYS A 27 -18.17 -6.10 -1.15
C LYS A 27 -18.36 -5.14 -2.32
N THR A 28 -17.86 -3.92 -2.23
CA THR A 28 -18.06 -2.87 -3.26
C THR A 28 -17.48 -3.25 -4.63
N PRO A 29 -16.17 -3.58 -4.78
CA PRO A 29 -15.62 -4.01 -6.06
C PRO A 29 -16.21 -5.33 -6.53
N LEU A 30 -16.48 -6.28 -5.63
CA LEU A 30 -17.11 -7.56 -5.98
C LEU A 30 -18.49 -7.36 -6.59
N THR A 31 -19.34 -6.53 -5.99
CA THR A 31 -20.66 -6.21 -6.52
C THR A 31 -20.57 -5.59 -7.92
N SER A 32 -19.59 -4.70 -8.13
CA SER A 32 -19.34 -4.09 -9.44
C SER A 32 -18.92 -5.12 -10.49
N VAL A 33 -17.98 -6.02 -10.14
CA VAL A 33 -17.55 -7.12 -11.05
C VAL A 33 -18.73 -7.97 -11.45
N VAL A 34 -19.52 -8.43 -10.47
CA VAL A 34 -20.71 -9.28 -10.74
C VAL A 34 -21.71 -8.53 -11.62
N ALA A 35 -22.00 -7.26 -11.36
CA ALA A 35 -22.94 -6.47 -12.14
C ALA A 35 -22.50 -6.35 -13.62
N TYR A 36 -21.24 -5.98 -13.89
CA TYR A 36 -20.75 -5.83 -15.26
C TYR A 36 -20.64 -7.16 -15.99
N LEU A 37 -20.22 -8.25 -15.32
CA LEU A 37 -20.22 -9.57 -15.92
C LEU A 37 -21.64 -10.07 -16.22
N THR A 38 -22.61 -9.79 -15.34
CA THR A 38 -24.03 -10.11 -15.59
C THR A 38 -24.57 -9.34 -16.80
N MET A 39 -24.19 -8.05 -16.96
CA MET A 39 -24.56 -7.27 -18.14
C MET A 39 -23.98 -7.87 -19.43
N LEU A 40 -22.71 -8.28 -19.40
CA LEU A 40 -22.02 -8.90 -20.54
C LEU A 40 -22.67 -10.26 -20.93
N ASP A 41 -23.09 -11.03 -19.92
CA ASP A 41 -23.74 -12.34 -20.11
C ASP A 41 -25.17 -12.18 -20.65
N SER A 42 -25.92 -11.20 -20.13
CA SER A 42 -27.34 -11.02 -20.47
C SER A 42 -27.58 -10.28 -21.79
N HIS A 43 -26.56 -9.64 -22.38
CA HIS A 43 -26.67 -8.85 -23.61
C HIS A 43 -25.66 -9.32 -24.66
N PRO A 44 -25.90 -10.46 -25.32
CA PRO A 44 -24.99 -11.01 -26.33
C PRO A 44 -24.84 -10.10 -27.56
N ASP A 45 -25.84 -9.26 -27.84
CA ASP A 45 -25.89 -8.33 -28.98
C ASP A 45 -25.25 -6.95 -28.68
N MET A 46 -24.58 -6.82 -27.52
CA MET A 46 -23.87 -5.59 -27.12
C MET A 46 -22.79 -5.24 -28.13
N SER A 47 -22.58 -3.96 -28.40
CA SER A 47 -21.52 -3.49 -29.30
C SER A 47 -20.14 -3.90 -28.80
N VAL A 48 -19.18 -4.00 -29.74
CA VAL A 48 -17.80 -4.39 -29.41
C VAL A 48 -17.18 -3.39 -28.43
N GLU A 49 -17.45 -2.10 -28.61
CA GLU A 49 -16.96 -1.01 -27.78
C GLU A 49 -17.51 -1.08 -26.36
N GLU A 50 -18.81 -1.33 -26.20
CA GLU A 50 -19.43 -1.48 -24.88
C GLU A 50 -18.94 -2.74 -24.17
N ARG A 51 -18.80 -3.84 -24.91
CA ARG A 51 -18.22 -5.09 -24.38
C ARG A 51 -16.79 -4.89 -23.89
N ALA A 52 -15.95 -4.23 -24.67
CA ALA A 52 -14.58 -3.90 -24.29
C ALA A 52 -14.55 -3.04 -23.04
N LYS A 53 -15.41 -2.00 -22.96
CA LYS A 53 -15.52 -1.12 -21.80
C LYS A 53 -15.90 -1.89 -20.52
N TYR A 54 -16.94 -2.71 -20.56
CA TYR A 54 -17.40 -3.44 -19.37
C TYR A 54 -16.43 -4.53 -18.96
N THR A 55 -15.76 -5.18 -19.92
CA THR A 55 -14.67 -6.12 -19.62
C THR A 55 -13.51 -5.42 -18.93
N HIS A 56 -13.11 -4.24 -19.40
CA HIS A 56 -12.03 -3.45 -18.80
C HIS A 56 -12.38 -3.04 -17.38
N ILE A 57 -13.59 -2.50 -17.15
CA ILE A 57 -14.04 -2.11 -15.81
C ILE A 57 -14.06 -3.32 -14.86
N SER A 58 -14.55 -4.48 -15.35
CA SER A 58 -14.57 -5.70 -14.53
C SER A 58 -13.17 -6.13 -14.13
N LEU A 59 -12.21 -6.05 -15.06
CA LEU A 59 -10.81 -6.39 -14.80
C LEU A 59 -10.19 -5.42 -13.76
N GLU A 60 -10.39 -4.11 -13.91
CA GLU A 60 -9.90 -3.13 -12.92
C GLU A 60 -10.45 -3.40 -11.51
N LYS A 61 -11.75 -3.71 -11.41
CA LYS A 61 -12.38 -4.00 -10.11
C LYS A 61 -11.93 -5.33 -9.53
N ALA A 62 -11.67 -6.33 -10.38
CA ALA A 62 -11.13 -7.62 -9.95
C ALA A 62 -9.68 -7.50 -9.44
N ILE A 63 -8.83 -6.72 -10.12
CA ILE A 63 -7.47 -6.42 -9.65
C ILE A 63 -7.54 -5.72 -8.28
N ARG A 64 -8.36 -4.68 -8.16
CA ARG A 64 -8.53 -3.97 -6.88
C ARG A 64 -9.01 -4.88 -5.76
N LEU A 65 -9.90 -5.83 -6.05
CA LEU A 65 -10.37 -6.84 -5.09
C LEU A 65 -9.21 -7.75 -4.64
N GLY A 66 -8.35 -8.17 -5.58
CA GLY A 66 -7.14 -8.92 -5.27
C GLY A 66 -6.20 -8.19 -4.33
N ASP A 67 -5.96 -6.90 -4.59
CA ASP A 67 -5.13 -6.04 -3.72
C ASP A 67 -5.70 -5.97 -2.30
N LEU A 68 -7.01 -5.74 -2.16
CA LEU A 68 -7.68 -5.67 -0.86
C LEU A 68 -7.62 -7.00 -0.10
N ILE A 69 -7.72 -8.13 -0.80
CA ILE A 69 -7.57 -9.46 -0.21
C ILE A 69 -6.14 -9.65 0.32
N ASN A 70 -5.14 -9.25 -0.45
CA ASN A 70 -3.74 -9.33 -0.02
C ASN A 70 -3.50 -8.42 1.20
N GLU A 71 -3.99 -7.17 1.18
CA GLU A 71 -3.96 -6.28 2.35
C GLU A 71 -4.59 -6.94 3.58
N PHE A 72 -5.73 -7.62 3.42
CA PHE A 72 -6.41 -8.35 4.50
C PHE A 72 -5.56 -9.48 5.08
N PHE A 73 -5.00 -10.33 4.22
CA PHE A 73 -4.11 -11.41 4.67
C PHE A 73 -2.91 -10.86 5.43
N ASP A 74 -2.34 -9.78 4.95
CA ASP A 74 -1.22 -9.13 5.59
C ASP A 74 -1.55 -8.65 7.00
N ILE A 75 -2.68 -7.97 7.14
CA ILE A 75 -3.14 -7.45 8.43
C ILE A 75 -3.49 -8.60 9.39
N THR A 76 -4.17 -9.65 8.90
CA THR A 76 -4.51 -10.82 9.75
C THR A 76 -3.28 -11.59 10.17
N LYS A 77 -2.27 -11.72 9.29
CA LYS A 77 -1.00 -12.34 9.63
C LYS A 77 -0.26 -11.56 10.72
N PHE A 78 -0.29 -10.22 10.66
CA PHE A 78 0.26 -9.35 11.68
C PHE A 78 -0.49 -9.41 13.03
N SER A 79 -1.81 -9.64 13.01
CA SER A 79 -2.62 -9.71 14.23
C SER A 79 -2.56 -11.06 14.94
N LEU A 80 -2.18 -12.13 14.25
CA LEU A 80 -2.28 -13.52 14.73
C LEU A 80 -0.94 -14.18 15.09
N GLN A 81 0.19 -13.60 14.64
CA GLN A 81 1.52 -14.11 14.95
C GLN A 81 2.22 -13.16 15.93
N GLU A 82 2.91 -13.73 16.93
CA GLU A 82 3.99 -13.01 17.60
C GLU A 82 4.96 -12.52 16.51
N PHE A 83 5.19 -11.22 16.51
CA PHE A 83 5.96 -10.55 15.48
C PHE A 83 7.43 -10.88 15.69
N GLU A 84 7.89 -12.01 15.18
CA GLU A 84 9.32 -12.30 15.14
C GLU A 84 9.93 -11.56 13.96
N LEU A 85 10.80 -10.61 14.29
CA LEU A 85 11.68 -9.97 13.30
C LEU A 85 12.90 -10.87 13.10
N GLU A 86 13.32 -11.00 11.86
CA GLU A 86 14.57 -11.64 11.48
C GLU A 86 15.61 -10.58 11.07
N PRO A 87 16.15 -9.82 12.05
CA PRO A 87 17.06 -8.73 11.74
C PRO A 87 18.39 -9.26 11.23
N VAL A 88 18.87 -8.65 10.16
CA VAL A 88 20.19 -8.87 9.57
C VAL A 88 20.83 -7.53 9.25
N ASP A 89 22.15 -7.50 9.10
CA ASP A 89 22.84 -6.34 8.55
C ASP A 89 22.51 -6.22 7.06
N LEU A 90 21.98 -5.06 6.66
CA LEU A 90 21.59 -4.80 5.28
C LEU A 90 22.05 -3.42 4.83
N ASN A 91 22.38 -3.33 3.54
CA ASN A 91 22.70 -2.06 2.89
C ASN A 91 21.41 -1.38 2.44
N LEU A 92 21.02 -0.34 3.18
CA LEU A 92 19.78 0.38 2.97
C LEU A 92 19.79 1.20 1.68
N SER A 93 20.96 1.74 1.28
CA SER A 93 21.11 2.50 0.04
C SER A 93 20.78 1.62 -1.17
N MET A 94 21.35 0.43 -1.23
CA MET A 94 21.07 -0.55 -2.29
C MET A 94 19.59 -0.99 -2.29
N MET A 95 18.99 -1.19 -1.11
CA MET A 95 17.58 -1.57 -1.00
C MET A 95 16.66 -0.48 -1.56
N LEU A 96 16.89 0.79 -1.24
CA LEU A 96 16.08 1.91 -1.72
C LEU A 96 16.19 2.08 -3.23
N GLU A 97 17.39 1.95 -3.78
CA GLU A 97 17.62 1.97 -5.23
C GLU A 97 16.86 0.83 -5.94
N GLN A 98 16.98 -0.40 -5.42
CA GLN A 98 16.30 -1.56 -6.00
C GLN A 98 14.78 -1.38 -6.01
N ILE A 99 14.18 -0.93 -4.90
CA ILE A 99 12.72 -0.71 -4.81
C ILE A 99 12.28 0.39 -5.78
N ALA A 100 13.06 1.46 -5.94
CA ALA A 100 12.77 2.52 -6.90
C ALA A 100 12.81 1.99 -8.35
N ASP A 101 13.78 1.15 -8.69
CA ASP A 101 13.91 0.51 -9.99
C ASP A 101 12.75 -0.44 -10.31
N GLU A 102 12.29 -1.22 -9.33
CA GLU A 102 11.14 -2.12 -9.49
C GLU A 102 9.84 -1.37 -9.86
N LEU A 103 9.71 -0.13 -9.41
CA LEU A 103 8.55 0.72 -9.71
C LEU A 103 8.64 1.46 -11.07
N TYR A 104 9.76 1.37 -11.78
CA TYR A 104 10.00 2.11 -13.03
C TYR A 104 8.83 2.00 -14.03
N GLY A 105 8.31 0.78 -14.25
CA GLY A 105 7.20 0.55 -15.19
C GLY A 105 5.89 1.21 -14.77
N VAL A 106 5.66 1.39 -13.46
CA VAL A 106 4.47 2.06 -12.93
C VAL A 106 4.65 3.58 -13.01
N LEU A 107 5.85 4.07 -12.70
CA LEU A 107 6.22 5.48 -12.78
C LEU A 107 6.09 6.00 -14.21
N GLN A 108 6.58 5.26 -15.19
CA GLN A 108 6.47 5.64 -16.61
C GLN A 108 5.02 5.82 -17.08
N LYS A 109 4.10 4.97 -16.65
CA LYS A 109 2.67 5.08 -17.02
C LYS A 109 2.03 6.37 -16.56
N LYS A 110 2.56 7.01 -15.52
CA LYS A 110 2.09 8.28 -14.95
C LYS A 110 3.02 9.45 -15.26
N HIS A 111 4.04 9.25 -16.10
CA HIS A 111 5.06 10.24 -16.40
C HIS A 111 5.78 10.78 -15.15
N LEU A 112 6.00 9.89 -14.17
CA LEU A 112 6.72 10.20 -12.94
C LEU A 112 8.18 9.77 -13.07
N THR A 113 9.06 10.44 -12.31
CA THR A 113 10.44 10.03 -12.07
C THR A 113 10.64 9.73 -10.60
N CYS A 114 11.61 8.88 -10.24
CA CYS A 114 12.05 8.64 -8.88
C CYS A 114 13.56 8.90 -8.81
N GLU A 115 13.95 9.71 -7.83
CA GLU A 115 15.36 10.04 -7.55
C GLU A 115 15.67 9.54 -6.13
N VAL A 116 16.75 8.77 -5.99
CA VAL A 116 17.24 8.27 -4.70
C VAL A 116 18.56 8.95 -4.39
N GLU A 117 18.62 9.69 -3.29
CA GLU A 117 19.83 10.30 -2.75
C GLU A 117 20.09 9.65 -1.39
N ALA A 118 20.97 8.66 -1.35
CA ALA A 118 21.36 7.95 -0.14
C ALA A 118 22.86 8.10 0.11
N GLU A 119 23.24 8.20 1.39
CA GLU A 119 24.65 8.12 1.76
C GLU A 119 25.23 6.75 1.33
N ASP A 120 26.47 6.76 0.84
CA ASP A 120 27.17 5.53 0.47
C ASP A 120 27.28 4.58 1.68
N ASP A 121 27.09 3.29 1.45
CA ASP A 121 27.22 2.23 2.45
C ASP A 121 26.40 2.48 3.74
N LEU A 122 25.14 2.89 3.58
CA LEU A 122 24.22 3.09 4.69
C LEU A 122 23.73 1.74 5.24
N GLU A 123 24.54 1.14 6.11
CA GLU A 123 24.23 -0.13 6.75
C GLU A 123 23.35 0.05 7.99
N VAL A 124 22.33 -0.80 8.11
CA VAL A 124 21.42 -0.89 9.26
C VAL A 124 21.12 -2.34 9.61
N GLU A 125 20.82 -2.60 10.88
CA GLU A 125 20.26 -3.87 11.33
C GLU A 125 18.73 -3.83 11.20
N GLY A 126 18.15 -4.74 10.43
CA GLY A 126 16.71 -4.77 10.18
C GLY A 126 16.25 -6.01 9.44
N ASP A 127 14.96 -6.25 9.43
CA ASP A 127 14.33 -7.32 8.65
C ASP A 127 14.09 -6.80 7.21
N PRO A 128 14.80 -7.35 6.20
CA PRO A 128 14.74 -6.82 4.85
C PRO A 128 13.33 -6.94 4.22
N ASP A 129 12.62 -8.02 4.48
CA ASP A 129 11.28 -8.22 3.92
C ASP A 129 10.27 -7.21 4.49
N LYS A 130 10.38 -6.91 5.78
CA LYS A 130 9.52 -5.93 6.43
C LYS A 130 9.84 -4.50 6.00
N LEU A 131 11.14 -4.17 5.92
CA LEU A 131 11.57 -2.85 5.45
C LEU A 131 11.19 -2.63 3.98
N ALA A 132 11.45 -3.59 3.09
CA ALA A 132 11.06 -3.51 1.69
C ALA A 132 9.56 -3.24 1.55
N ARG A 133 8.74 -3.92 2.35
CA ARG A 133 7.29 -3.73 2.35
C ARG A 133 6.88 -2.34 2.84
N VAL A 134 7.53 -1.81 3.88
CA VAL A 134 7.27 -0.44 4.36
C VAL A 134 7.56 0.56 3.24
N PHE A 135 8.70 0.43 2.58
CA PHE A 135 9.10 1.36 1.52
C PHE A 135 8.21 1.23 0.27
N ASP A 136 7.87 0.01 -0.15
CA ASP A 136 6.94 -0.22 -1.25
C ASP A 136 5.57 0.42 -0.97
N ASN A 137 5.04 0.27 0.23
CA ASN A 137 3.77 0.90 0.62
C ASN A 137 3.83 2.42 0.56
N ILE A 138 4.92 3.04 1.06
CA ILE A 138 5.11 4.49 1.00
C ILE A 138 5.22 4.97 -0.46
N LEU A 139 6.01 4.27 -1.26
CA LEU A 139 6.21 4.63 -2.67
C LEU A 139 4.94 4.44 -3.51
N ARG A 140 4.18 3.37 -3.31
CA ARG A 140 2.87 3.18 -3.97
C ARG A 140 1.90 4.28 -3.60
N ASN A 141 1.88 4.73 -2.34
CA ASN A 141 1.11 5.90 -1.93
C ASN A 141 1.59 7.17 -2.63
N ALA A 142 2.89 7.42 -2.68
CA ALA A 142 3.43 8.55 -3.41
C ALA A 142 3.01 8.53 -4.88
N VAL A 143 3.16 7.41 -5.58
CA VAL A 143 2.72 7.22 -6.97
C VAL A 143 1.22 7.44 -7.15
N ALA A 144 0.40 6.98 -6.19
CA ALA A 144 -1.06 7.14 -6.25
C ALA A 144 -1.50 8.61 -6.17
N TYR A 145 -0.81 9.41 -5.36
CA TYR A 145 -1.22 10.79 -5.04
C TYR A 145 -0.36 11.88 -5.69
N CYS A 146 0.73 11.53 -6.38
CA CYS A 146 1.55 12.45 -7.16
C CYS A 146 0.76 13.09 -8.30
N TYR A 147 1.12 14.35 -8.61
CA TYR A 147 0.74 14.95 -9.88
C TYR A 147 1.57 14.35 -11.01
N GLU A 148 1.00 14.26 -12.21
CA GLU A 148 1.72 13.81 -13.40
C GLU A 148 2.91 14.74 -13.72
N ASN A 149 3.96 14.17 -14.29
CA ASN A 149 5.19 14.89 -14.66
C ASN A 149 5.95 15.50 -13.47
N THR A 150 5.89 14.87 -12.30
CA THR A 150 6.66 15.26 -11.11
C THR A 150 7.66 14.18 -10.71
N THR A 151 8.53 14.54 -9.76
CA THR A 151 9.58 13.65 -9.26
C THR A 151 9.27 13.24 -7.81
N ILE A 152 9.34 11.94 -7.54
CA ILE A 152 9.38 11.41 -6.18
C ILE A 152 10.85 11.40 -5.75
N ARG A 153 11.18 11.98 -4.60
CA ARG A 153 12.53 11.98 -4.04
C ARG A 153 12.60 11.15 -2.78
N ILE A 154 13.67 10.39 -2.66
CA ILE A 154 14.00 9.58 -1.49
C ILE A 154 15.36 10.03 -1.01
N ASP A 155 15.42 10.65 0.16
CA ASP A 155 16.66 11.06 0.81
C ASP A 155 16.92 10.15 2.00
N ALA A 156 18.11 9.55 2.09
CA ALA A 156 18.48 8.68 3.20
C ALA A 156 19.87 9.02 3.74
N HIS A 157 19.97 9.35 5.02
CA HIS A 157 21.23 9.75 5.64
C HIS A 157 21.29 9.43 7.14
N ARG A 158 22.50 9.37 7.68
CA ARG A 158 22.71 9.20 9.12
C ARG A 158 22.44 10.52 9.85
N LYS A 159 21.70 10.42 10.95
CA LYS A 159 21.37 11.56 11.78
C LYS A 159 21.38 11.18 13.26
N ARG A 160 22.36 11.70 14.01
CA ARG A 160 22.51 11.53 15.48
C ARG A 160 22.54 10.07 15.96
N GLY A 161 23.06 9.14 15.14
CA GLY A 161 23.14 7.72 15.47
C GLY A 161 22.00 6.88 14.88
N ASP A 162 20.93 7.51 14.39
CA ASP A 162 19.85 6.88 13.65
C ASP A 162 20.02 7.07 12.15
N VAL A 163 19.18 6.41 11.36
CA VAL A 163 19.03 6.67 9.93
C VAL A 163 17.69 7.36 9.69
N GLU A 164 17.73 8.52 9.04
CA GLU A 164 16.54 9.25 8.61
C GLU A 164 16.31 8.98 7.12
N ILE A 165 15.09 8.56 6.77
CA ILE A 165 14.67 8.35 5.38
C ILE A 165 13.48 9.25 5.13
N ILE A 166 13.58 10.09 4.10
CA ILE A 166 12.58 11.10 3.75
C ILE A 166 12.04 10.78 2.35
N PHE A 167 10.75 10.53 2.25
CA PHE A 167 10.05 10.39 0.98
C PHE A 167 9.29 11.67 0.69
N GLN A 168 9.58 12.31 -0.44
CA GLN A 168 8.96 13.55 -0.87
C GLN A 168 8.25 13.36 -2.21
N ASN A 169 7.04 13.87 -2.31
CA ASN A 169 6.29 13.89 -3.56
C ASN A 169 5.45 15.16 -3.70
N GLU A 170 5.20 15.57 -4.93
CA GLU A 170 4.30 16.68 -5.24
C GLU A 170 2.90 16.15 -5.51
N GLY A 171 1.95 16.51 -4.68
CA GLY A 171 0.58 16.01 -4.78
C GLY A 171 -0.44 16.87 -4.05
N LYS A 172 -1.68 16.43 -4.06
CA LYS A 172 -2.75 17.13 -3.35
C LYS A 172 -2.47 17.15 -1.85
N LYS A 173 -2.47 18.35 -1.26
CA LYS A 173 -2.24 18.53 0.17
C LYS A 173 -3.23 17.73 1.01
N ILE A 174 -2.72 16.95 1.94
CA ILE A 174 -3.53 16.19 2.89
C ILE A 174 -4.09 17.18 3.93
N PRO A 175 -5.44 17.23 4.13
CA PRO A 175 -6.02 18.07 5.16
C PRO A 175 -5.48 17.72 6.55
N GLY A 176 -5.20 18.74 7.38
CA GLY A 176 -4.60 18.53 8.71
C GLY A 176 -5.37 17.57 9.61
N ALA A 177 -6.71 17.57 9.54
CA ALA A 177 -7.56 16.61 10.25
C ALA A 177 -7.33 15.14 9.82
N LYS A 178 -6.90 14.91 8.58
CA LYS A 178 -6.58 13.56 8.08
C LYS A 178 -5.16 13.14 8.44
N LEU A 179 -4.23 14.08 8.62
CA LEU A 179 -2.85 13.76 9.02
C LEU A 179 -2.76 13.07 10.38
N GLN A 180 -3.66 13.41 11.31
CA GLN A 180 -3.72 12.78 12.61
C GLN A 180 -4.25 11.35 12.56
N THR A 181 -5.10 11.03 11.59
CA THR A 181 -5.77 9.72 11.46
C THR A 181 -5.15 8.80 10.43
N ILE A 182 -4.14 9.23 9.70
CA ILE A 182 -3.48 8.43 8.65
C ILE A 182 -2.85 7.14 9.20
N PHE A 183 -2.36 7.20 10.45
CA PHE A 183 -1.74 6.07 11.15
C PHE A 183 -2.64 5.46 12.22
N GLU A 184 -3.84 6.01 12.46
CA GLU A 184 -4.77 5.55 13.51
C GLU A 184 -5.76 4.48 13.02
N LYS A 185 -5.76 4.15 11.73
CA LYS A 185 -6.77 3.24 11.14
C LYS A 185 -6.47 1.75 11.34
N PHE A 186 -5.37 1.42 12.01
CA PHE A 186 -5.00 0.02 12.26
C PHE A 186 -4.50 -0.18 13.69
#